data_ac5ee750c09f50352b2e16a932b2bdad
#
_entry.id   ac5ee750c09f50352b2e16a932b2bdad
#
_cell.length_a   1.000
_cell.length_b   1.000
_cell.length_c   1.000
_cell.angle_alpha   90.00
_cell.angle_beta   90.00
_cell.angle_gamma   90.00
#
_symmetry.space_group_name_H-M   'P 1'
#
loop_
_entity.id
_entity.type
_entity.pdbx_description
1 polymer ?
#
loop_
_entity_poly.entity_id
_entity_poly.type
_entity_poly.pdbx_seq_one_letter_code
_entity_poly.pdbx_strand_id
1 'polypeptide(L)'
;MMITTASAVTLYYFGSNDQQASAGLAGDIGHDRYYEVVDQRFDRCEAEYLQYRIELWENVPRCHKSKGAEVPSIAFYGDSHAEQLFVGAEELLNQASIYLIRGGIPFLGNDRFKGPLRYLEEQKNIRVVVFSAYWLEKIQILGGEQFSEQLFNTVKWMVARGFKVVLMMDAPDFGFDPALCVYETKLNNARCDITRKQHNGDQAIYRELFIAIAEHPNVELVDVSEAICDVNTCSMLGEDGLLYRDNDHLNLIGSQLAGELLIQKSKFLSQ
;
A
#
# COMPACT_ATOMS: atom_id res chain seq x y z
N MET A 1 37.87 21.76 -63.93
CA MET A 1 36.45 21.94 -63.58
C MET A 1 36.07 20.74 -62.70
N MET A 2 36.21 20.89 -61.38
CA MET A 2 35.88 19.84 -60.42
C MET A 2 34.51 20.11 -59.87
N ILE A 3 33.63 19.15 -60.01
CA ILE A 3 32.30 19.18 -59.43
C ILE A 3 32.35 18.38 -58.15
N THR A 4 32.22 19.08 -57.03
CA THR A 4 32.06 18.47 -55.70
C THR A 4 30.60 18.26 -55.43
N THR A 5 30.15 16.98 -55.35
CA THR A 5 28.84 16.60 -54.89
C THR A 5 28.79 16.58 -53.39
N ALA A 6 27.99 17.46 -52.77
CA ALA A 6 27.65 17.43 -51.38
C ALA A 6 26.57 16.40 -51.08
N SER A 7 26.93 15.36 -50.36
CA SER A 7 25.93 14.40 -49.81
C SER A 7 25.26 15.00 -48.59
N ALA A 8 23.96 15.27 -48.68
CA ALA A 8 23.14 15.65 -47.54
C ALA A 8 22.88 14.42 -46.70
N VAL A 9 23.40 14.41 -45.47
CA VAL A 9 23.04 13.42 -44.45
C VAL A 9 21.72 13.89 -43.80
N THR A 10 20.65 13.21 -44.12
CA THR A 10 19.35 13.41 -43.46
C THR A 10 19.42 12.75 -42.10
N LEU A 11 19.62 13.52 -41.05
CA LEU A 11 19.44 13.09 -39.68
C LEU A 11 17.91 12.94 -39.43
N TYR A 12 17.47 11.72 -39.38
CA TYR A 12 16.13 11.42 -38.87
C TYR A 12 16.08 11.73 -37.37
N TYR A 13 15.33 12.74 -37.01
CA TYR A 13 14.91 13.00 -35.64
C TYR A 13 13.91 11.94 -35.23
N PHE A 14 14.38 10.83 -34.66
CA PHE A 14 13.56 9.96 -33.82
C PHE A 14 13.60 10.53 -32.41
N GLY A 15 12.45 10.96 -31.89
CA GLY A 15 12.40 11.19 -30.47
C GLY A 15 11.69 12.43 -29.99
N SER A 16 10.39 12.50 -30.07
CA SER A 16 9.61 13.37 -29.18
C SER A 16 8.43 12.66 -28.51
N ASN A 17 7.94 11.55 -29.07
CA ASN A 17 6.80 10.84 -28.46
C ASN A 17 7.24 9.77 -27.44
N ASP A 18 8.39 9.09 -27.68
CA ASP A 18 8.85 8.05 -26.74
C ASP A 18 9.44 8.63 -25.43
N GLN A 19 10.01 9.85 -25.48
CA GLN A 19 10.48 10.50 -24.25
C GLN A 19 9.32 11.03 -23.39
N GLN A 20 8.23 11.47 -24.00
CA GLN A 20 7.04 11.90 -23.24
C GLN A 20 6.30 10.71 -22.63
N ALA A 21 6.16 9.60 -23.35
CA ALA A 21 5.57 8.38 -22.81
C ALA A 21 6.43 7.78 -21.68
N SER A 22 7.76 7.79 -21.83
CA SER A 22 8.68 7.30 -20.77
C SER A 22 8.79 8.25 -19.59
N ALA A 23 8.62 9.55 -19.78
CA ALA A 23 8.58 10.53 -18.69
C ALA A 23 7.25 10.43 -17.90
N GLY A 24 6.13 10.13 -18.55
CA GLY A 24 4.85 9.86 -17.89
C GLY A 24 4.88 8.57 -17.07
N LEU A 25 5.46 7.50 -17.59
CA LEU A 25 5.62 6.23 -16.87
C LEU A 25 6.65 6.35 -15.72
N ALA A 26 7.72 7.14 -15.88
CA ALA A 26 8.74 7.36 -14.86
C ALA A 26 8.33 8.42 -13.82
N GLY A 27 7.45 9.36 -14.17
CA GLY A 27 7.12 10.51 -13.33
C GLY A 27 6.34 10.18 -12.06
N ASP A 28 5.63 9.04 -12.04
CA ASP A 28 4.81 8.59 -10.90
C ASP A 28 5.46 7.48 -10.05
N ILE A 29 6.66 7.02 -10.40
CA ILE A 29 7.31 5.88 -9.74
C ILE A 29 8.06 6.28 -8.45
N GLY A 30 8.50 7.54 -8.30
CA GLY A 30 9.44 7.93 -7.25
C GLY A 30 8.80 8.05 -5.86
N HIS A 31 9.48 7.54 -4.84
CA HIS A 31 9.12 7.74 -3.44
C HIS A 31 8.87 9.22 -3.11
N ASP A 32 9.72 10.12 -3.61
CA ASP A 32 9.62 11.56 -3.35
C ASP A 32 8.28 12.12 -3.82
N ARG A 33 7.86 11.78 -5.05
CA ARG A 33 6.59 12.22 -5.61
C ARG A 33 5.39 11.70 -4.81
N TYR A 34 5.44 10.45 -4.37
CA TYR A 34 4.40 9.85 -3.53
C TYR A 34 4.20 10.66 -2.24
N TYR A 35 5.28 10.96 -1.52
CA TYR A 35 5.21 11.68 -0.26
C TYR A 35 4.89 13.17 -0.42
N GLU A 36 5.29 13.82 -1.51
CA GLU A 36 4.84 15.16 -1.85
C GLU A 36 3.31 15.23 -1.96
N VAL A 37 2.69 14.24 -2.62
CA VAL A 37 1.23 14.17 -2.75
C VAL A 37 0.57 13.89 -1.41
N VAL A 38 1.10 12.99 -0.60
CA VAL A 38 0.60 12.69 0.75
C VAL A 38 0.58 13.95 1.61
N ASP A 39 1.69 14.69 1.66
CA ASP A 39 1.79 15.93 2.44
C ASP A 39 0.88 17.07 1.94
N GLN A 40 0.52 17.08 0.65
CA GLN A 40 -0.38 18.07 0.08
C GLN A 40 -1.86 17.72 0.29
N ARG A 41 -2.19 16.42 0.25
CA ARG A 41 -3.57 15.93 0.33
C ARG A 41 -4.10 15.82 1.76
N PHE A 42 -3.24 15.49 2.71
CA PHE A 42 -3.63 15.10 4.05
C PHE A 42 -3.04 16.02 5.12
N ASP A 43 -3.72 16.12 6.26
CA ASP A 43 -3.23 16.86 7.42
C ASP A 43 -2.31 15.97 8.27
N ARG A 44 -1.16 16.50 8.69
CA ARG A 44 -0.26 15.80 9.62
C ARG A 44 -0.88 15.71 11.01
N CYS A 45 -0.65 14.59 11.71
CA CYS A 45 -1.16 14.37 13.06
C CYS A 45 -0.22 15.02 14.14
N GLU A 46 0.01 16.30 14.09
CA GLU A 46 0.98 16.95 15.01
C GLU A 46 0.63 16.78 16.48
N ALA A 47 -0.64 16.97 16.84
CA ALA A 47 -1.11 16.85 18.22
C ALA A 47 -1.06 15.38 18.70
N GLU A 48 -1.53 14.47 17.87
CA GLU A 48 -1.54 13.04 18.14
C GLU A 48 -0.11 12.50 18.25
N TYR A 49 0.80 12.98 17.38
CA TYR A 49 2.21 12.64 17.42
C TYR A 49 2.84 12.95 18.77
N LEU A 50 2.68 14.17 19.28
CA LEU A 50 3.23 14.59 20.56
C LEU A 50 2.62 13.82 21.74
N GLN A 51 1.30 13.64 21.75
CA GLN A 51 0.58 12.98 22.83
C GLN A 51 0.86 11.48 22.92
N TYR A 52 0.91 10.80 21.77
CA TYR A 52 1.01 9.33 21.72
C TYR A 52 2.41 8.82 21.39
N ARG A 53 3.39 9.72 21.23
CA ARG A 53 4.76 9.39 20.83
C ARG A 53 4.79 8.52 19.57
N ILE A 54 3.97 8.89 18.59
CA ILE A 54 4.01 8.29 17.25
C ILE A 54 5.33 8.75 16.63
N GLU A 55 6.31 7.87 16.57
CA GLU A 55 7.66 8.25 16.18
C GLU A 55 7.76 8.66 14.71
N LEU A 56 8.74 9.50 14.44
CA LEU A 56 9.16 9.87 13.09
C LEU A 56 9.98 8.71 12.49
N TRP A 57 9.74 8.39 11.25
CA TRP A 57 10.66 7.60 10.45
C TRP A 57 11.50 8.58 9.63
N GLU A 58 12.82 8.59 9.83
CA GLU A 58 13.74 9.51 9.13
C GLU A 58 13.29 10.99 9.19
N ASN A 59 12.75 11.41 10.33
CA ASN A 59 12.17 12.73 10.57
C ASN A 59 10.85 13.02 9.82
N VAL A 60 10.23 12.05 9.16
CA VAL A 60 8.92 12.18 8.53
C VAL A 60 7.83 11.63 9.47
N PRO A 61 6.79 12.42 9.82
CA PRO A 61 5.65 11.91 10.55
C PRO A 61 4.96 10.81 9.73
N ARG A 62 4.77 9.65 10.36
CA ARG A 62 4.04 8.54 9.74
C ARG A 62 2.62 8.47 10.29
N CYS A 63 1.99 9.63 10.37
CA CYS A 63 0.60 9.78 10.75
C CYS A 63 0.01 10.97 10.00
N HIS A 64 -0.98 10.71 9.19
CA HIS A 64 -1.79 11.73 8.51
C HIS A 64 -3.26 11.37 8.67
N LYS A 65 -4.10 12.38 8.51
CA LYS A 65 -5.56 12.25 8.57
C LYS A 65 -6.24 13.03 7.45
N SER A 66 -7.49 12.71 7.21
CA SER A 66 -8.33 13.41 6.25
C SER A 66 -8.25 14.93 6.45
N LYS A 67 -8.07 15.67 5.35
CA LYS A 67 -7.87 17.11 5.39
C LYS A 67 -9.10 17.85 5.94
N GLY A 68 -8.87 18.71 6.92
CA GLY A 68 -9.94 19.48 7.55
C GLY A 68 -10.94 18.67 8.37
N ALA A 69 -10.68 17.38 8.58
CA ALA A 69 -11.58 16.52 9.34
C ALA A 69 -11.40 16.70 10.85
N GLU A 70 -12.52 16.84 11.57
CA GLU A 70 -12.48 17.08 13.00
C GLU A 70 -12.06 15.83 13.78
N VAL A 71 -12.70 14.68 13.52
CA VAL A 71 -12.46 13.44 14.29
C VAL A 71 -12.54 12.21 13.40
N PRO A 72 -11.46 11.43 13.27
CA PRO A 72 -11.47 10.19 12.50
C PRO A 72 -12.37 9.12 13.11
N SER A 73 -13.10 8.39 12.25
CA SER A 73 -13.90 7.22 12.62
C SER A 73 -13.31 5.92 12.07
N ILE A 74 -12.36 6.02 11.14
CA ILE A 74 -11.66 4.91 10.50
C ILE A 74 -10.16 5.10 10.74
N ALA A 75 -9.48 4.03 11.14
CA ALA A 75 -8.02 4.02 11.29
C ALA A 75 -7.40 2.97 10.35
N PHE A 76 -6.39 3.40 9.60
CA PHE A 76 -5.50 2.50 8.88
C PHE A 76 -4.28 2.25 9.77
N TYR A 77 -4.03 1.00 10.11
CA TYR A 77 -3.05 0.61 11.13
C TYR A 77 -2.11 -0.46 10.59
N GLY A 78 -0.82 -0.29 10.82
CA GLY A 78 0.19 -1.25 10.40
C GLY A 78 1.53 -0.63 10.02
N ASP A 79 2.03 -0.96 8.84
CA ASP A 79 3.23 -0.37 8.24
C ASP A 79 2.90 0.38 6.94
N SER A 80 3.88 0.56 6.06
CA SER A 80 3.71 1.24 4.78
C SER A 80 2.63 0.63 3.87
N HIS A 81 2.29 -0.66 4.06
CA HIS A 81 1.18 -1.29 3.34
C HIS A 81 -0.20 -0.77 3.82
N ALA A 82 -0.32 -0.34 5.08
CA ALA A 82 -1.52 0.36 5.54
C ALA A 82 -1.58 1.81 5.00
N GLU A 83 -0.43 2.49 4.87
CA GLU A 83 -0.35 3.84 4.31
C GLU A 83 -0.87 3.91 2.88
N GLN A 84 -0.41 3.01 2.00
CA GLN A 84 -0.83 3.02 0.60
C GLN A 84 -2.34 2.77 0.44
N LEU A 85 -2.94 1.97 1.32
CA LEU A 85 -4.38 1.76 1.33
C LEU A 85 -5.14 3.01 1.80
N PHE A 86 -4.64 3.72 2.82
CA PHE A 86 -5.19 5.01 3.24
C PHE A 86 -5.16 6.02 2.09
N VAL A 87 -4.01 6.17 1.42
CA VAL A 87 -3.83 7.12 0.31
C VAL A 87 -4.80 6.84 -0.84
N GLY A 88 -5.06 5.56 -1.13
CA GLY A 88 -5.99 5.17 -2.20
C GLY A 88 -7.47 5.24 -1.82
N ALA A 89 -7.80 5.00 -0.56
CA ALA A 89 -9.19 4.90 -0.12
C ALA A 89 -9.78 6.21 0.43
N GLU A 90 -8.95 7.12 0.92
CA GLU A 90 -9.41 8.27 1.72
C GLU A 90 -10.43 9.15 1.00
N GLU A 91 -10.21 9.48 -0.27
CA GLU A 91 -11.14 10.30 -1.06
C GLU A 91 -12.47 9.59 -1.38
N LEU A 92 -12.50 8.27 -1.29
CA LEU A 92 -13.68 7.45 -1.52
C LEU A 92 -14.51 7.23 -0.24
N LEU A 93 -13.92 7.53 0.91
CA LEU A 93 -14.58 7.40 2.21
C LEU A 93 -15.49 8.59 2.48
N ASN A 94 -16.70 8.33 2.94
CA ASN A 94 -17.63 9.36 3.40
C ASN A 94 -17.35 9.82 4.84
N GLN A 95 -16.31 9.28 5.46
CA GLN A 95 -15.97 9.48 6.86
C GLN A 95 -14.49 9.85 6.99
N ALA A 96 -14.19 10.67 7.99
CA ALA A 96 -12.81 11.02 8.29
C ALA A 96 -11.99 9.80 8.71
N SER A 97 -10.80 9.71 8.17
CA SER A 97 -9.86 8.63 8.45
C SER A 97 -8.49 9.15 8.89
N ILE A 98 -7.74 8.27 9.52
CA ILE A 98 -6.35 8.51 9.97
C ILE A 98 -5.52 7.28 9.66
N TYR A 99 -4.27 7.44 9.28
CA TYR A 99 -3.34 6.33 9.33
C TYR A 99 -2.33 6.46 10.47
N LEU A 100 -2.01 5.31 11.08
CA LEU A 100 -1.10 5.14 12.20
C LEU A 100 -0.12 4.04 11.82
N ILE A 101 0.95 4.40 11.16
CA ILE A 101 1.91 3.41 10.68
C ILE A 101 3.28 3.57 11.29
N ARG A 102 4.00 2.45 11.31
CA ARG A 102 5.38 2.39 11.71
C ARG A 102 6.09 1.19 11.11
N GLY A 103 7.38 1.32 10.86
CA GLY A 103 8.22 0.18 10.53
C GLY A 103 8.36 -0.80 11.70
N GLY A 104 8.34 -2.08 11.39
CA GLY A 104 8.45 -3.17 12.36
C GLY A 104 7.17 -4.02 12.47
N ILE A 105 6.98 -4.64 13.61
CA ILE A 105 5.93 -5.64 13.82
C ILE A 105 4.73 -4.99 14.50
N PRO A 106 3.57 -4.83 13.80
CA PRO A 106 2.41 -4.07 14.28
C PRO A 106 1.54 -4.87 15.26
N PHE A 107 2.14 -5.60 16.19
CA PHE A 107 1.43 -6.45 17.12
C PHE A 107 1.50 -5.96 18.56
N LEU A 108 0.56 -6.43 19.38
CA LEU A 108 0.56 -6.22 20.82
C LEU A 108 1.89 -6.63 21.45
N GLY A 109 2.37 -5.84 22.42
CA GLY A 109 3.63 -6.11 23.08
C GLY A 109 4.86 -5.52 22.38
N ASN A 110 4.76 -5.06 21.17
CA ASN A 110 5.83 -4.32 20.52
C ASN A 110 5.84 -2.86 20.99
N ASP A 111 6.95 -2.48 21.63
CA ASP A 111 7.12 -1.12 22.20
C ASP A 111 6.93 -0.02 21.16
N ARG A 112 7.32 -0.28 19.92
CA ARG A 112 7.17 0.67 18.82
C ARG A 112 5.70 1.00 18.50
N PHE A 113 4.80 0.07 18.71
CA PHE A 113 3.37 0.23 18.42
C PHE A 113 2.52 0.63 19.65
N LYS A 114 3.13 0.80 20.83
CA LYS A 114 2.42 1.25 22.03
C LYS A 114 1.67 2.57 21.84
N GLY A 115 2.26 3.53 21.14
CA GLY A 115 1.63 4.82 20.86
C GLY A 115 0.39 4.67 19.98
N PRO A 116 0.50 4.11 18.78
CA PRO A 116 -0.65 3.83 17.90
C PRO A 116 -1.75 3.00 18.58
N LEU A 117 -1.40 1.94 19.31
CA LEU A 117 -2.39 1.11 20.03
C LEU A 117 -3.09 1.88 21.14
N ARG A 118 -2.37 2.72 21.89
CA ARG A 118 -2.97 3.58 22.90
C ARG A 118 -3.90 4.63 22.25
N TYR A 119 -3.52 5.18 21.11
CA TYR A 119 -4.39 6.06 20.36
C TYR A 119 -5.70 5.37 20.02
N LEU A 120 -5.66 4.17 19.40
CA LEU A 120 -6.86 3.40 19.10
C LEU A 120 -7.73 3.15 20.35
N GLU A 121 -7.13 2.82 21.49
CA GLU A 121 -7.84 2.54 22.74
C GLU A 121 -8.58 3.76 23.31
N GLU A 122 -7.95 4.94 23.20
CA GLU A 122 -8.49 6.18 23.77
C GLU A 122 -9.49 6.89 22.84
N GLN A 123 -9.40 6.70 21.52
CA GLN A 123 -10.29 7.35 20.54
C GLN A 123 -11.63 6.63 20.40
N LYS A 124 -12.65 7.12 21.10
CA LYS A 124 -14.00 6.50 21.12
C LYS A 124 -14.77 6.62 19.80
N ASN A 125 -14.34 7.50 18.89
CA ASN A 125 -14.98 7.70 17.59
C ASN A 125 -14.53 6.69 16.54
N ILE A 126 -13.34 6.10 16.69
CA ILE A 126 -12.88 5.08 15.76
C ILE A 126 -13.74 3.83 15.91
N ARG A 127 -14.32 3.39 14.80
CA ARG A 127 -15.20 2.23 14.69
C ARG A 127 -14.59 1.11 13.86
N VAL A 128 -13.82 1.47 12.85
CA VAL A 128 -13.22 0.54 11.90
C VAL A 128 -11.70 0.69 11.93
N VAL A 129 -11.00 -0.45 11.98
CA VAL A 129 -9.55 -0.53 11.82
C VAL A 129 -9.24 -1.33 10.57
N VAL A 130 -8.65 -0.70 9.57
CA VAL A 130 -8.06 -1.36 8.40
C VAL A 130 -6.65 -1.77 8.80
N PHE A 131 -6.42 -3.07 8.96
CA PHE A 131 -5.17 -3.62 9.44
C PHE A 131 -4.38 -4.26 8.29
N SER A 132 -3.26 -3.66 7.96
CA SER A 132 -2.39 -4.10 6.86
C SER A 132 -0.92 -3.94 7.22
N ALA A 133 -0.11 -4.89 6.81
CA ALA A 133 1.34 -4.83 6.92
C ALA A 133 1.96 -5.73 5.86
N TYR A 134 3.26 -5.60 5.60
CA TYR A 134 3.98 -6.56 4.77
C TYR A 134 4.17 -7.89 5.54
N TRP A 135 3.19 -8.77 5.41
CA TRP A 135 3.06 -9.96 6.26
C TRP A 135 4.19 -10.96 6.07
N LEU A 136 4.68 -11.13 4.84
CA LEU A 136 5.80 -12.04 4.58
C LEU A 136 7.05 -11.65 5.37
N GLU A 137 7.37 -10.36 5.44
CA GLU A 137 8.48 -9.87 6.27
C GLU A 137 8.25 -10.20 7.76
N LYS A 138 7.03 -9.99 8.26
CA LYS A 138 6.71 -10.23 9.67
C LYS A 138 6.84 -11.71 10.03
N ILE A 139 6.45 -12.60 9.11
CA ILE A 139 6.63 -14.05 9.26
C ILE A 139 8.11 -14.44 9.24
N GLN A 140 8.90 -13.83 8.35
CA GLN A 140 10.35 -14.08 8.29
C GLN A 140 11.06 -13.66 9.59
N ILE A 141 10.63 -12.54 10.19
CA ILE A 141 11.23 -12.03 11.43
C ILE A 141 10.83 -12.88 12.63
N LEU A 142 9.57 -13.28 12.75
CA LEU A 142 9.02 -13.94 13.95
C LEU A 142 9.02 -15.46 13.88
N GLY A 143 8.98 -16.02 12.67
CA GLY A 143 8.57 -17.41 12.44
C GLY A 143 7.05 -17.58 12.49
N GLY A 144 6.56 -18.64 11.84
CA GLY A 144 5.11 -18.81 11.61
C GLY A 144 4.28 -18.95 12.88
N GLU A 145 4.77 -19.65 13.90
CA GLU A 145 4.03 -19.86 15.16
C GLU A 145 3.85 -18.55 15.94
N GLN A 146 4.95 -17.83 16.17
CA GLN A 146 4.91 -16.55 16.90
C GLN A 146 4.12 -15.48 16.15
N PHE A 147 4.27 -15.43 14.82
CA PHE A 147 3.47 -14.57 13.97
C PHE A 147 1.96 -14.84 14.15
N SER A 148 1.57 -16.12 14.05
CA SER A 148 0.17 -16.54 14.16
C SER A 148 -0.43 -16.17 15.51
N GLU A 149 0.29 -16.43 16.59
CA GLU A 149 -0.13 -16.09 17.95
C GLU A 149 -0.29 -14.57 18.13
N GLN A 150 0.70 -13.79 17.73
CA GLN A 150 0.69 -12.34 17.92
C GLN A 150 -0.35 -11.65 17.06
N LEU A 151 -0.54 -12.05 15.80
CA LEU A 151 -1.59 -11.54 14.93
C LEU A 151 -2.97 -11.83 15.53
N PHE A 152 -3.24 -13.09 15.89
CA PHE A 152 -4.51 -13.48 16.50
C PHE A 152 -4.81 -12.67 17.76
N ASN A 153 -3.85 -12.57 18.66
CA ASN A 153 -4.00 -11.79 19.90
C ASN A 153 -4.25 -10.30 19.64
N THR A 154 -3.61 -9.73 18.61
CA THR A 154 -3.80 -8.33 18.23
C THR A 154 -5.19 -8.08 17.66
N VAL A 155 -5.67 -8.91 16.74
CA VAL A 155 -7.02 -8.81 16.19
C VAL A 155 -8.08 -9.04 17.29
N LYS A 156 -7.87 -10.05 18.13
CA LYS A 156 -8.75 -10.31 19.29
C LYS A 156 -8.83 -9.12 20.25
N TRP A 157 -7.71 -8.44 20.50
CA TRP A 157 -7.65 -7.23 21.30
C TRP A 157 -8.46 -6.08 20.67
N MET A 158 -8.36 -5.89 19.36
CA MET A 158 -9.15 -4.90 18.62
C MET A 158 -10.64 -5.18 18.72
N VAL A 159 -11.04 -6.41 18.44
CA VAL A 159 -12.44 -6.83 18.48
C VAL A 159 -13.04 -6.72 19.90
N ALA A 160 -12.28 -7.09 20.94
CA ALA A 160 -12.71 -6.97 22.34
C ALA A 160 -12.95 -5.52 22.77
N ARG A 161 -12.38 -4.54 22.05
CA ARG A 161 -12.62 -3.09 22.26
C ARG A 161 -13.75 -2.53 21.40
N GLY A 162 -14.41 -3.37 20.63
CA GLY A 162 -15.56 -3.01 19.83
C GLY A 162 -15.23 -2.53 18.41
N PHE A 163 -13.98 -2.64 17.98
CA PHE A 163 -13.62 -2.33 16.61
C PHE A 163 -14.15 -3.38 15.63
N LYS A 164 -14.59 -2.91 14.48
CA LYS A 164 -14.70 -3.73 13.26
C LYS A 164 -13.32 -3.71 12.61
N VAL A 165 -12.79 -4.87 12.26
CA VAL A 165 -11.44 -5.00 11.68
C VAL A 165 -11.55 -5.45 10.23
N VAL A 166 -10.96 -4.69 9.32
CA VAL A 166 -10.73 -5.12 7.93
C VAL A 166 -9.28 -5.57 7.85
N LEU A 167 -9.09 -6.89 7.86
CA LEU A 167 -7.78 -7.50 7.74
C LEU A 167 -7.41 -7.60 6.26
N MET A 168 -6.30 -7.00 5.87
CA MET A 168 -5.88 -6.92 4.47
C MET A 168 -4.82 -7.98 4.17
N MET A 169 -4.98 -8.71 3.07
CA MET A 169 -3.88 -9.51 2.52
C MET A 169 -2.96 -8.63 1.67
N ASP A 170 -1.70 -9.06 1.51
CA ASP A 170 -0.69 -8.28 0.77
C ASP A 170 -1.03 -8.10 -0.71
N ALA A 171 -0.60 -6.96 -1.26
CA ALA A 171 -0.38 -6.81 -2.69
C ALA A 171 0.75 -7.77 -3.15
N PRO A 172 0.78 -8.14 -4.44
CA PRO A 172 1.88 -8.95 -4.97
C PRO A 172 3.25 -8.31 -4.75
N ASP A 173 4.20 -9.09 -4.24
CA ASP A 173 5.62 -8.74 -4.24
C ASP A 173 6.26 -9.31 -5.51
N PHE A 174 6.84 -8.44 -6.32
CA PHE A 174 7.45 -8.84 -7.58
C PHE A 174 8.92 -9.27 -7.43
N GLY A 175 9.58 -8.88 -6.34
CA GLY A 175 10.98 -9.19 -6.09
C GLY A 175 11.96 -8.45 -7.01
N PHE A 176 11.48 -7.48 -7.81
CA PHE A 176 12.30 -6.64 -8.69
C PHE A 176 11.76 -5.21 -8.79
N ASP A 177 12.65 -4.28 -9.13
CA ASP A 177 12.35 -2.86 -9.26
C ASP A 177 11.46 -2.57 -10.49
N PRO A 178 10.40 -1.75 -10.39
CA PRO A 178 9.57 -1.32 -11.52
C PRO A 178 10.35 -0.67 -12.67
N ALA A 179 11.51 -0.07 -12.40
CA ALA A 179 12.39 0.46 -13.44
C ALA A 179 12.83 -0.61 -14.45
N LEU A 180 12.98 -1.86 -14.01
CA LEU A 180 13.28 -2.99 -14.89
C LEU A 180 12.12 -3.28 -15.83
N CYS A 181 10.88 -3.23 -15.33
CA CYS A 181 9.68 -3.38 -16.14
C CYS A 181 9.64 -2.32 -17.25
N VAL A 182 9.83 -1.03 -16.92
CA VAL A 182 9.86 0.06 -17.90
C VAL A 182 10.97 -0.11 -18.93
N TYR A 183 12.15 -0.50 -18.48
CA TYR A 183 13.31 -0.69 -19.37
C TYR A 183 13.10 -1.87 -20.31
N GLU A 184 12.62 -3.00 -19.83
CA GLU A 184 12.42 -4.22 -20.62
C GLU A 184 11.23 -4.12 -21.57
N THR A 185 10.19 -3.34 -21.24
CA THR A 185 9.07 -3.04 -22.15
C THR A 185 9.56 -2.39 -23.44
N LYS A 186 10.58 -1.50 -23.35
CA LYS A 186 11.22 -0.89 -24.52
C LYS A 186 11.99 -1.87 -25.39
N LEU A 187 12.40 -3.01 -24.83
CA LEU A 187 13.12 -4.07 -25.54
C LEU A 187 12.21 -5.20 -26.01
N ASN A 188 10.89 -5.07 -25.89
CA ASN A 188 9.90 -6.16 -26.13
C ASN A 188 10.14 -7.43 -25.30
N ASN A 189 10.76 -7.33 -24.14
CA ASN A 189 11.12 -8.42 -23.22
C ASN A 189 10.57 -8.16 -21.82
N ALA A 190 9.40 -7.53 -21.72
CA ALA A 190 8.85 -7.04 -20.47
C ALA A 190 8.68 -8.14 -19.42
N ARG A 191 9.43 -8.02 -18.33
CA ARG A 191 9.20 -8.75 -17.08
C ARG A 191 8.46 -7.82 -16.11
N CYS A 192 7.18 -7.57 -16.43
CA CYS A 192 6.32 -6.78 -15.55
C CYS A 192 5.42 -7.66 -14.69
N ASP A 193 5.50 -8.99 -14.88
CA ASP A 193 4.50 -9.92 -14.39
C ASP A 193 5.11 -11.04 -13.54
N ILE A 194 4.32 -11.50 -12.56
CA ILE A 194 4.48 -12.79 -11.91
C ILE A 194 3.22 -13.63 -12.13
N THR A 195 3.31 -14.95 -12.01
CA THR A 195 2.11 -15.79 -12.10
C THR A 195 1.25 -15.62 -10.84
N ARG A 196 -0.08 -15.67 -11.00
CA ARG A 196 -1.02 -15.73 -9.88
C ARG A 196 -0.71 -16.91 -8.95
N LYS A 197 -0.24 -18.03 -9.51
CA LYS A 197 0.18 -19.20 -8.74
C LYS A 197 1.36 -18.90 -7.82
N GLN A 198 2.35 -18.14 -8.29
CA GLN A 198 3.49 -17.72 -7.48
C GLN A 198 3.00 -16.86 -6.31
N HIS A 199 2.27 -15.78 -6.58
CA HIS A 199 1.70 -14.92 -5.54
C HIS A 199 0.85 -15.69 -4.52
N ASN A 200 -0.03 -16.58 -4.98
CA ASN A 200 -0.83 -17.43 -4.09
C ASN A 200 0.04 -18.37 -3.24
N GLY A 201 1.17 -18.84 -3.78
CA GLY A 201 2.15 -19.62 -3.05
C GLY A 201 2.80 -18.83 -1.92
N ASP A 202 3.16 -17.57 -2.17
CA ASP A 202 3.75 -16.68 -1.17
C ASP A 202 2.76 -16.38 -0.04
N GLN A 203 1.48 -16.19 -0.36
CA GLN A 203 0.42 -15.98 0.63
C GLN A 203 -0.01 -17.24 1.38
N ALA A 204 0.25 -18.44 0.86
CA ALA A 204 -0.23 -19.69 1.44
C ALA A 204 0.19 -19.86 2.90
N ILE A 205 1.35 -19.31 3.27
CA ILE A 205 1.91 -19.40 4.63
C ILE A 205 1.02 -18.75 5.70
N TYR A 206 0.19 -17.76 5.35
CA TYR A 206 -0.70 -17.05 6.31
C TYR A 206 -2.17 -17.03 5.89
N ARG A 207 -2.52 -17.41 4.66
CA ARG A 207 -3.89 -17.33 4.12
C ARG A 207 -4.91 -18.07 4.98
N GLU A 208 -4.62 -19.31 5.38
CA GLU A 208 -5.52 -20.13 6.20
C GLU A 208 -5.77 -19.49 7.58
N LEU A 209 -4.74 -18.92 8.18
CA LEU A 209 -4.85 -18.18 9.44
C LEU A 209 -5.78 -16.96 9.28
N PHE A 210 -5.63 -16.20 8.21
CA PHE A 210 -6.45 -15.00 7.95
C PHE A 210 -7.90 -15.37 7.72
N ILE A 211 -8.17 -16.43 6.96
CA ILE A 211 -9.53 -16.98 6.77
C ILE A 211 -10.14 -17.37 8.12
N ALA A 212 -9.40 -18.09 8.96
CA ALA A 212 -9.89 -18.49 10.29
C ALA A 212 -10.16 -17.29 11.22
N ILE A 213 -9.33 -16.25 11.18
CA ILE A 213 -9.56 -15.02 11.94
C ILE A 213 -10.81 -14.28 11.43
N ALA A 214 -11.04 -14.28 10.12
CA ALA A 214 -12.20 -13.64 9.49
C ALA A 214 -13.54 -14.38 9.69
N GLU A 215 -13.54 -15.56 10.31
CA GLU A 215 -14.79 -16.19 10.77
C GLU A 215 -15.49 -15.38 11.90
N HIS A 216 -14.74 -14.49 12.56
CA HIS A 216 -15.32 -13.62 13.58
C HIS A 216 -16.20 -12.55 12.92
N PRO A 217 -17.45 -12.31 13.38
CA PRO A 217 -18.42 -11.41 12.73
C PRO A 217 -17.97 -9.93 12.65
N ASN A 218 -17.02 -9.52 13.47
CA ASN A 218 -16.44 -8.17 13.42
C ASN A 218 -15.10 -8.12 12.66
N VAL A 219 -14.76 -9.15 11.88
CA VAL A 219 -13.57 -9.18 11.04
C VAL A 219 -13.98 -9.46 9.60
N GLU A 220 -13.50 -8.64 8.67
CA GLU A 220 -13.58 -8.88 7.23
C GLU A 220 -12.18 -9.13 6.69
N LEU A 221 -12.06 -10.00 5.71
CA LEU A 221 -10.83 -10.25 4.96
C LEU A 221 -10.95 -9.67 3.57
N VAL A 222 -9.98 -8.85 3.16
CA VAL A 222 -9.89 -8.31 1.81
C VAL A 222 -8.52 -8.64 1.22
N ASP A 223 -8.51 -9.20 0.02
CA ASP A 223 -7.29 -9.56 -0.71
C ASP A 223 -6.98 -8.47 -1.76
N VAL A 224 -5.98 -7.62 -1.47
CA VAL A 224 -5.57 -6.51 -2.35
C VAL A 224 -5.15 -7.01 -3.74
N SER A 225 -4.66 -8.23 -3.83
CA SER A 225 -4.23 -8.81 -5.11
C SER A 225 -5.36 -8.91 -6.14
N GLU A 226 -6.63 -8.87 -5.73
CA GLU A 226 -7.77 -8.85 -6.66
C GLU A 226 -7.84 -7.56 -7.50
N ALA A 227 -7.21 -6.46 -7.06
CA ALA A 227 -7.11 -5.22 -7.84
C ALA A 227 -5.98 -5.25 -8.88
N ILE A 228 -5.02 -6.17 -8.76
CA ILE A 228 -3.74 -6.13 -9.48
C ILE A 228 -3.57 -7.37 -10.36
N CYS A 229 -4.21 -8.47 -9.99
CA CYS A 229 -4.06 -9.74 -10.67
C CYS A 229 -5.35 -10.15 -11.40
N ASP A 230 -5.18 -10.72 -12.57
CA ASP A 230 -6.22 -11.54 -13.20
C ASP A 230 -6.17 -13.00 -12.70
N VAL A 231 -6.86 -13.90 -13.40
CA VAL A 231 -6.92 -15.33 -13.04
C VAL A 231 -5.58 -16.06 -13.17
N ASN A 232 -4.66 -15.55 -13.97
CA ASN A 232 -3.38 -16.21 -14.31
C ASN A 232 -2.16 -15.44 -13.87
N THR A 233 -2.25 -14.10 -13.85
CA THR A 233 -1.10 -13.20 -13.81
C THR A 233 -1.35 -12.03 -12.87
N CYS A 234 -0.32 -11.60 -12.17
CA CYS A 234 -0.26 -10.32 -11.48
C CYS A 234 0.72 -9.42 -12.23
N SER A 235 0.35 -8.18 -12.51
CA SER A 235 1.17 -7.26 -13.30
C SER A 235 1.49 -5.98 -12.52
N MET A 236 2.73 -5.51 -12.63
CA MET A 236 3.09 -4.16 -12.20
C MET A 236 2.50 -3.07 -13.09
N LEU A 237 2.01 -3.45 -14.28
CA LEU A 237 1.51 -2.54 -15.30
C LEU A 237 0.00 -2.65 -15.39
N GLY A 238 -0.70 -1.57 -15.07
CA GLY A 238 -2.13 -1.40 -15.28
C GLY A 238 -2.45 -0.64 -16.58
N GLU A 239 -3.73 -0.34 -16.79
CA GLU A 239 -4.18 0.43 -17.97
C GLU A 239 -3.59 1.85 -17.98
N ASP A 240 -3.49 2.49 -16.83
CA ASP A 240 -3.01 3.87 -16.67
C ASP A 240 -1.51 4.00 -16.42
N GLY A 241 -0.77 2.89 -16.43
CA GLY A 241 0.67 2.85 -16.25
C GLY A 241 1.13 1.93 -15.13
N LEU A 242 2.33 2.20 -14.59
CA LEU A 242 2.87 1.44 -13.49
C LEU A 242 2.03 1.61 -12.22
N LEU A 243 1.86 0.51 -11.48
CA LEU A 243 1.10 0.44 -10.24
C LEU A 243 1.99 0.47 -8.99
N TYR A 244 3.31 0.31 -9.16
CA TYR A 244 4.28 0.15 -8.08
C TYR A 244 5.34 1.23 -8.10
N ARG A 245 5.86 1.60 -6.93
CA ARG A 245 7.00 2.51 -6.74
C ARG A 245 8.31 1.78 -6.42
N ASP A 246 8.22 0.53 -5.97
CA ASP A 246 9.31 -0.42 -5.76
C ASP A 246 8.77 -1.86 -5.94
N ASN A 247 9.44 -2.90 -5.40
CA ASN A 247 9.05 -4.29 -5.62
C ASN A 247 7.73 -4.71 -4.93
N ASP A 248 7.32 -4.04 -3.85
CA ASP A 248 6.20 -4.43 -2.99
C ASP A 248 5.25 -3.28 -2.62
N HIS A 249 5.68 -2.01 -2.80
CA HIS A 249 4.83 -0.87 -2.52
C HIS A 249 4.11 -0.33 -3.76
N LEU A 250 2.82 -0.10 -3.60
CA LEU A 250 2.01 0.57 -4.62
C LEU A 250 2.39 2.06 -4.74
N ASN A 251 2.37 2.58 -5.96
CA ASN A 251 2.39 4.01 -6.21
C ASN A 251 0.97 4.61 -6.07
N LEU A 252 0.76 5.86 -6.49
CA LEU A 252 -0.54 6.53 -6.38
C LEU A 252 -1.64 5.81 -7.18
N ILE A 253 -1.34 5.35 -8.40
CA ILE A 253 -2.29 4.64 -9.27
C ILE A 253 -2.66 3.29 -8.64
N GLY A 254 -1.66 2.50 -8.25
CA GLY A 254 -1.88 1.21 -7.58
C GLY A 254 -2.59 1.36 -6.24
N SER A 255 -2.27 2.40 -5.47
CA SER A 255 -2.96 2.72 -4.23
C SER A 255 -4.43 3.04 -4.46
N GLN A 256 -4.76 3.80 -5.52
CA GLN A 256 -6.15 4.11 -5.88
C GLN A 256 -6.93 2.83 -6.22
N LEU A 257 -6.40 1.96 -7.08
CA LEU A 257 -7.04 0.69 -7.42
C LEU A 257 -7.28 -0.19 -6.17
N ALA A 258 -6.29 -0.26 -5.28
CA ALA A 258 -6.41 -0.99 -4.02
C ALA A 258 -7.46 -0.38 -3.09
N GLY A 259 -7.55 0.96 -3.02
CA GLY A 259 -8.55 1.70 -2.27
C GLY A 259 -9.96 1.48 -2.81
N GLU A 260 -10.16 1.53 -4.12
CA GLU A 260 -11.45 1.24 -4.78
C GLU A 260 -11.92 -0.19 -4.46
N LEU A 261 -11.02 -1.17 -4.57
CA LEU A 261 -11.31 -2.55 -4.21
C LEU A 261 -11.71 -2.67 -2.73
N LEU A 262 -10.95 -2.05 -1.83
CA LEU A 262 -11.21 -2.05 -0.40
C LEU A 262 -12.61 -1.53 -0.09
N ILE A 263 -13.00 -0.38 -0.66
CA ILE A 263 -14.34 0.20 -0.46
C ILE A 263 -15.43 -0.69 -1.07
N GLN A 264 -15.18 -1.28 -2.22
CA GLN A 264 -16.14 -2.19 -2.88
C GLN A 264 -16.39 -3.46 -2.05
N LYS A 265 -15.34 -4.03 -1.47
CA LYS A 265 -15.40 -5.33 -0.77
C LYS A 265 -15.82 -5.21 0.70
N SER A 266 -15.48 -4.13 1.38
CA SER A 266 -15.75 -3.98 2.80
C SER A 266 -17.13 -3.41 3.08
N LYS A 267 -17.96 -4.18 3.79
CA LYS A 267 -19.26 -3.73 4.31
C LYS A 267 -19.10 -2.77 5.49
N PHE A 268 -17.94 -2.81 6.17
CA PHE A 268 -17.68 -1.94 7.32
C PHE A 268 -17.33 -0.51 6.90
N LEU A 269 -16.81 -0.32 5.68
CA LEU A 269 -16.45 0.98 5.14
C LEU A 269 -17.53 1.62 4.27
N SER A 270 -18.50 0.84 3.76
CA SER A 270 -19.58 1.30 2.90
C SER A 270 -20.84 1.80 3.64
N GLN A 271 -20.77 1.98 4.97
CA GLN A 271 -21.89 2.40 5.81
C GLN A 271 -21.95 3.90 6.07
#